data_b191cc6ac826263bf54668e5610b5b93
#
_entry.id   b191cc6ac826263bf54668e5610b5b93
#
_cell.length_a   1.000
_cell.length_b   1.000
_cell.length_c   1.000
_cell.angle_alpha   90.00
_cell.angle_beta   90.00
_cell.angle_gamma   90.00
#
_symmetry.space_group_name_H-M   'P 1'
#
loop_
_entity.id
_entity.type
_entity.pdbx_description
1 polymer ?
#
loop_
_entity_poly.entity_id
_entity_poly.type
_entity_poly.pdbx_seq_one_letter_code
_entity_poly.pdbx_strand_id
1 'polypeptide(L)'
;MLTKLNILLIPLIIIMFLQCSKNPASTKKEAPIDLTQAEKRLVESDNKFGLKLFKEIVKEEKDKNVFISPVSVSMALGMTYNGAQGKTQEAMQKALELNGLTIQEVNECYKHLIETLTQLDPKVQFQIANSIWYRLGFTPEQEFIRLCSKYFDAQVEGLNFADPNAPHTINAWVDENTNGKIKEIVDDAIDPSIIMFLINAIYFKGIWTYQFDPKLTEDGWFYLPDDSIKICKLMAQRNLYRCFSNADFRAVDLPYGDGEFSMTIFLPESEKNVDSLIAKFDSDSFSYWISGFTMSNDSFDIYIPKFKLEYGLTLNEVLKALGMAMAFDPFQADFTKMYQGGGVWISEVKHKTFVEVNEEGTEAAAVTSVSMTYGVNHSDFRVNRPFVFVIRENKSQTILFIGKIVEPTL
;
A
#
# COMPACT_ATOMS: atom_id res chain seq x y z
N MET A 1 -22.61 4.93 97.61
CA MET A 1 -23.55 5.26 96.57
C MET A 1 -22.76 5.06 95.26
N LEU A 2 -22.96 3.87 94.65
CA LEU A 2 -22.14 3.41 93.51
C LEU A 2 -22.98 3.61 92.23
N THR A 3 -22.50 4.48 91.37
CA THR A 3 -23.08 4.67 90.01
C THR A 3 -22.35 3.76 89.02
N LYS A 4 -23.17 2.86 88.45
CA LYS A 4 -22.72 1.90 87.40
C LYS A 4 -22.51 2.65 86.06
N LEU A 5 -21.30 2.54 85.49
CA LEU A 5 -20.95 3.02 84.17
C LEU A 5 -21.22 1.85 83.17
N ASN A 6 -22.21 2.00 82.32
CA ASN A 6 -22.50 1.05 81.24
C ASN A 6 -21.55 1.39 80.00
N ILE A 7 -20.66 0.47 79.71
CA ILE A 7 -19.84 0.54 78.51
C ILE A 7 -20.59 -0.18 77.37
N LEU A 8 -21.02 0.60 76.38
CA LEU A 8 -21.70 0.09 75.20
C LEU A 8 -20.60 -0.34 74.19
N LEU A 9 -20.41 -1.64 73.97
CA LEU A 9 -19.56 -2.17 72.89
C LEU A 9 -20.29 -2.07 71.57
N ILE A 10 -19.78 -1.26 70.64
CA ILE A 10 -20.22 -1.20 69.26
C ILE A 10 -19.33 -2.16 68.44
N PRO A 11 -19.87 -3.16 67.76
CA PRO A 11 -19.04 -4.00 66.86
C PRO A 11 -18.71 -3.24 65.58
N LEU A 12 -17.42 -3.07 65.36
CA LEU A 12 -16.90 -2.51 64.11
C LEU A 12 -17.01 -3.53 63.00
N ILE A 13 -18.04 -3.38 62.14
CA ILE A 13 -18.19 -4.19 60.91
C ILE A 13 -17.22 -3.62 59.89
N ILE A 14 -16.12 -4.33 59.63
CA ILE A 14 -15.21 -4.05 58.51
C ILE A 14 -15.86 -4.57 57.24
N ILE A 15 -16.46 -3.68 56.48
CA ILE A 15 -16.92 -3.99 55.10
C ILE A 15 -15.68 -3.92 54.18
N MET A 16 -15.13 -5.10 53.85
CA MET A 16 -14.16 -5.23 52.77
C MET A 16 -14.88 -4.95 51.44
N PHE A 17 -14.67 -3.76 50.89
CA PHE A 17 -14.98 -3.48 49.49
C PHE A 17 -13.99 -4.24 48.62
N LEU A 18 -14.38 -5.40 48.07
CA LEU A 18 -13.75 -6.00 46.90
C LEU A 18 -14.00 -5.06 45.72
N GLN A 19 -13.09 -4.15 45.45
CA GLN A 19 -13.07 -3.47 44.17
C GLN A 19 -12.63 -4.48 43.10
N CYS A 20 -13.58 -5.16 42.49
CA CYS A 20 -13.37 -5.72 41.15
C CYS A 20 -13.12 -4.55 40.21
N SER A 21 -11.85 -4.29 39.94
CA SER A 21 -11.47 -3.50 38.78
C SER A 21 -11.87 -4.27 37.50
N LYS A 22 -13.08 -4.06 37.04
CA LYS A 22 -13.43 -4.35 35.66
C LYS A 22 -12.64 -3.37 34.82
N ASN A 23 -11.50 -3.81 34.27
CA ASN A 23 -10.95 -3.19 33.06
C ASN A 23 -12.11 -3.20 32.05
N PRO A 24 -12.56 -2.05 31.57
CA PRO A 24 -13.36 -2.05 30.36
C PRO A 24 -12.41 -2.41 29.22
N ALA A 25 -12.33 -3.68 28.88
CA ALA A 25 -11.88 -4.05 27.55
C ALA A 25 -12.82 -3.28 26.62
N SER A 26 -12.30 -2.22 26.03
CA SER A 26 -12.97 -1.49 24.97
C SER A 26 -13.08 -2.46 23.78
N THR A 27 -14.13 -3.25 23.76
CA THR A 27 -14.58 -3.89 22.55
C THR A 27 -15.13 -2.79 21.65
N LYS A 28 -14.23 -2.05 20.96
CA LYS A 28 -14.61 -1.32 19.78
C LYS A 28 -15.15 -2.37 18.82
N LYS A 29 -16.47 -2.42 18.68
CA LYS A 29 -17.13 -3.19 17.65
C LYS A 29 -16.61 -2.62 16.33
N GLU A 30 -15.72 -3.37 15.67
CA GLU A 30 -15.35 -3.14 14.30
C GLU A 30 -16.63 -3.00 13.49
N ALA A 31 -16.84 -1.85 12.86
CA ALA A 31 -17.83 -1.76 11.80
C ALA A 31 -17.26 -2.63 10.67
N PRO A 32 -17.91 -3.71 10.26
CA PRO A 32 -17.41 -4.52 9.16
C PRO A 32 -17.36 -3.64 7.92
N ILE A 33 -16.25 -3.69 7.17
CA ILE A 33 -16.24 -3.21 5.79
C ILE A 33 -17.17 -4.14 5.04
N ASP A 34 -18.39 -3.69 4.80
CA ASP A 34 -19.38 -4.45 4.01
C ASP A 34 -19.36 -3.93 2.59
N LEU A 35 -18.43 -4.49 1.78
CA LEU A 35 -18.27 -4.14 0.39
C LEU A 35 -19.47 -4.65 -0.43
N THR A 36 -20.06 -3.78 -1.22
CA THR A 36 -21.02 -4.12 -2.26
C THR A 36 -20.39 -5.08 -3.30
N GLN A 37 -21.21 -5.69 -4.14
CA GLN A 37 -20.71 -6.56 -5.23
C GLN A 37 -19.85 -5.78 -6.24
N ALA A 38 -20.17 -4.52 -6.51
CA ALA A 38 -19.39 -3.66 -7.39
C ALA A 38 -18.01 -3.35 -6.80
N GLU A 39 -17.96 -3.03 -5.51
CA GLU A 39 -16.70 -2.76 -4.80
C GLU A 39 -15.80 -4.01 -4.71
N LYS A 40 -16.36 -5.19 -4.45
CA LYS A 40 -15.60 -6.44 -4.51
C LYS A 40 -15.00 -6.67 -5.88
N ARG A 41 -15.78 -6.44 -6.95
CA ARG A 41 -15.28 -6.54 -8.34
C ARG A 41 -14.20 -5.50 -8.62
N LEU A 42 -14.33 -4.25 -8.14
CA LEU A 42 -13.29 -3.24 -8.33
C LEU A 42 -12.00 -3.66 -7.65
N VAL A 43 -12.04 -4.12 -6.40
CA VAL A 43 -10.85 -4.61 -5.68
C VAL A 43 -10.21 -5.80 -6.40
N GLU A 44 -11.01 -6.76 -6.87
CA GLU A 44 -10.50 -7.87 -7.69
C GLU A 44 -9.83 -7.38 -8.99
N SER A 45 -10.42 -6.39 -9.65
CA SER A 45 -9.87 -5.75 -10.85
C SER A 45 -8.55 -5.06 -10.57
N ASP A 46 -8.50 -4.24 -9.53
CA ASP A 46 -7.30 -3.51 -9.11
C ASP A 46 -6.17 -4.46 -8.71
N ASN A 47 -6.47 -5.51 -7.94
CA ASN A 47 -5.49 -6.52 -7.57
C ASN A 47 -4.98 -7.28 -8.82
N LYS A 48 -5.87 -7.67 -9.73
CA LYS A 48 -5.51 -8.38 -10.95
C LYS A 48 -4.66 -7.51 -11.89
N PHE A 49 -5.06 -6.25 -12.09
CA PHE A 49 -4.26 -5.28 -12.83
C PHE A 49 -2.91 -5.06 -12.16
N GLY A 50 -2.90 -4.82 -10.85
CA GLY A 50 -1.69 -4.54 -10.09
C GLY A 50 -0.67 -5.68 -10.12
N LEU A 51 -1.12 -6.93 -10.01
CA LEU A 51 -0.25 -8.10 -10.12
C LEU A 51 0.32 -8.27 -11.55
N LYS A 52 -0.47 -7.97 -12.58
CA LYS A 52 0.02 -7.94 -13.97
C LYS A 52 1.05 -6.82 -14.17
N LEU A 53 0.74 -5.62 -13.68
CA LEU A 53 1.63 -4.46 -13.73
C LEU A 53 2.98 -4.79 -13.07
N PHE A 54 2.94 -5.33 -11.86
CA PHE A 54 4.13 -5.72 -11.11
C PHE A 54 4.98 -6.75 -11.89
N LYS A 55 4.36 -7.77 -12.46
CA LYS A 55 5.06 -8.78 -13.25
C LYS A 55 5.72 -8.20 -14.49
N GLU A 56 5.06 -7.29 -15.20
CA GLU A 56 5.67 -6.64 -16.38
C GLU A 56 6.86 -5.76 -15.99
N ILE A 57 6.73 -4.98 -14.92
CA ILE A 57 7.84 -4.16 -14.41
C ILE A 57 9.04 -5.04 -14.00
N VAL A 58 8.82 -6.14 -13.29
CA VAL A 58 9.89 -7.04 -12.84
C VAL A 58 10.62 -7.69 -14.02
N LYS A 59 9.96 -7.92 -15.15
CA LYS A 59 10.63 -8.44 -16.38
C LYS A 59 11.68 -7.46 -16.92
N GLU A 60 11.40 -6.15 -16.82
CA GLU A 60 12.34 -5.10 -17.24
C GLU A 60 13.41 -4.83 -16.18
N GLU A 61 13.05 -4.94 -14.89
CA GLU A 61 13.87 -4.60 -13.71
C GLU A 61 14.32 -5.86 -12.93
N LYS A 62 14.86 -6.90 -13.65
CA LYS A 62 15.14 -8.23 -13.06
C LYS A 62 15.99 -8.19 -11.80
N ASP A 63 17.11 -7.46 -11.84
CA ASP A 63 18.13 -7.48 -10.78
C ASP A 63 18.04 -6.24 -9.87
N LYS A 64 16.89 -5.55 -9.87
CA LYS A 64 16.66 -4.37 -9.05
C LYS A 64 15.55 -4.57 -8.04
N ASN A 65 15.61 -3.77 -6.98
CA ASN A 65 14.46 -3.57 -6.11
C ASN A 65 13.33 -2.91 -6.88
N VAL A 66 12.11 -3.37 -6.69
CA VAL A 66 10.90 -2.81 -7.29
C VAL A 66 9.90 -2.54 -6.17
N PHE A 67 9.25 -1.39 -6.20
CA PHE A 67 8.19 -1.07 -5.25
C PHE A 67 7.13 -0.19 -5.92
N ILE A 68 5.92 -0.69 -6.03
CA ILE A 68 4.81 0.02 -6.65
C ILE A 68 3.57 0.03 -5.76
N SER A 69 2.69 0.99 -6.03
CA SER A 69 1.34 1.03 -5.49
C SER A 69 0.33 0.76 -6.61
N PRO A 70 -0.19 -0.48 -6.74
CA PRO A 70 -1.20 -0.80 -7.73
C PRO A 70 -2.44 0.10 -7.66
N VAL A 71 -2.97 0.31 -6.46
CA VAL A 71 -4.16 1.13 -6.25
C VAL A 71 -3.95 2.59 -6.66
N SER A 72 -2.74 3.14 -6.46
CA SER A 72 -2.38 4.50 -6.91
C SER A 72 -2.43 4.60 -8.44
N VAL A 73 -1.81 3.65 -9.14
CA VAL A 73 -1.82 3.62 -10.61
C VAL A 73 -3.24 3.43 -11.13
N SER A 74 -4.01 2.52 -10.54
CA SER A 74 -5.42 2.29 -10.91
C SER A 74 -6.26 3.55 -10.76
N MET A 75 -6.10 4.32 -9.68
CA MET A 75 -6.85 5.56 -9.45
C MET A 75 -6.47 6.66 -10.46
N ALA A 76 -5.18 6.86 -10.73
CA ALA A 76 -4.73 7.83 -11.74
C ALA A 76 -5.29 7.49 -13.13
N LEU A 77 -5.23 6.21 -13.51
CA LEU A 77 -5.80 5.74 -14.76
C LEU A 77 -7.34 5.73 -14.75
N GLY A 78 -7.97 5.54 -13.58
CA GLY A 78 -9.40 5.67 -13.38
C GLY A 78 -9.92 7.09 -13.65
N MET A 79 -9.17 8.11 -13.19
CA MET A 79 -9.45 9.50 -13.58
C MET A 79 -9.34 9.68 -15.09
N THR A 80 -8.25 9.21 -15.69
CA THR A 80 -8.01 9.28 -17.13
C THR A 80 -9.10 8.56 -17.94
N TYR A 81 -9.59 7.42 -17.45
CA TYR A 81 -10.65 6.61 -18.04
C TYR A 81 -11.98 7.39 -18.19
N ASN A 82 -12.28 8.31 -17.28
CA ASN A 82 -13.43 9.20 -17.41
C ASN A 82 -13.36 10.12 -18.63
N GLY A 83 -12.15 10.44 -19.09
CA GLY A 83 -11.92 11.27 -20.28
C GLY A 83 -11.91 10.50 -21.60
N ALA A 84 -11.79 9.17 -21.54
CA ALA A 84 -11.67 8.30 -22.70
C ALA A 84 -13.01 8.00 -23.36
N GLN A 85 -13.01 7.76 -24.69
CA GLN A 85 -14.19 7.36 -25.47
C GLN A 85 -13.85 6.25 -26.46
N GLY A 86 -14.87 5.56 -26.94
CA GLY A 86 -14.77 4.54 -28.00
C GLY A 86 -13.73 3.47 -27.71
N LYS A 87 -12.90 3.16 -28.70
CA LYS A 87 -11.88 2.11 -28.61
C LYS A 87 -10.80 2.39 -27.56
N THR A 88 -10.48 3.66 -27.29
CA THR A 88 -9.55 4.03 -26.23
C THR A 88 -10.12 3.67 -24.86
N GLN A 89 -11.39 3.96 -24.62
CA GLN A 89 -12.08 3.58 -23.39
C GLN A 89 -12.14 2.05 -23.24
N GLU A 90 -12.46 1.31 -24.31
CA GLU A 90 -12.49 -0.16 -24.31
C GLU A 90 -11.10 -0.76 -23.99
N ALA A 91 -10.03 -0.21 -24.58
CA ALA A 91 -8.66 -0.65 -24.33
C ALA A 91 -8.27 -0.42 -22.87
N MET A 92 -8.57 0.76 -22.31
CA MET A 92 -8.34 1.06 -20.90
C MET A 92 -9.16 0.15 -19.98
N GLN A 93 -10.46 -0.04 -20.26
CA GLN A 93 -11.33 -0.93 -19.49
C GLN A 93 -10.77 -2.34 -19.40
N LYS A 94 -10.30 -2.86 -20.53
CA LYS A 94 -9.72 -4.22 -20.62
C LYS A 94 -8.38 -4.30 -19.86
N ALA A 95 -7.50 -3.32 -20.03
CA ALA A 95 -6.19 -3.32 -19.38
C ALA A 95 -6.32 -3.20 -17.86
N LEU A 96 -7.23 -2.35 -17.39
CA LEU A 96 -7.56 -2.14 -15.96
C LEU A 96 -8.46 -3.24 -15.38
N GLU A 97 -8.80 -4.29 -16.16
CA GLU A 97 -9.67 -5.39 -15.72
C GLU A 97 -11.09 -4.97 -15.29
N LEU A 98 -11.57 -3.80 -15.68
CA LEU A 98 -12.87 -3.23 -15.27
C LEU A 98 -14.08 -3.84 -15.97
N ASN A 99 -13.94 -5.06 -16.53
CA ASN A 99 -15.00 -5.74 -17.25
C ASN A 99 -16.20 -6.04 -16.34
N GLY A 100 -17.40 -5.70 -16.81
CA GLY A 100 -18.64 -5.90 -16.06
C GLY A 100 -18.95 -4.81 -15.03
N LEU A 101 -18.16 -3.73 -15.00
CA LEU A 101 -18.44 -2.51 -14.26
C LEU A 101 -18.75 -1.39 -15.24
N THR A 102 -19.79 -0.62 -14.96
CA THR A 102 -20.04 0.66 -15.61
C THR A 102 -19.06 1.72 -15.10
N ILE A 103 -18.81 2.75 -15.90
CA ILE A 103 -17.95 3.87 -15.48
C ILE A 103 -18.46 4.56 -14.20
N GLN A 104 -19.78 4.61 -14.02
CA GLN A 104 -20.39 5.17 -12.81
C GLN A 104 -20.09 4.29 -11.60
N GLU A 105 -20.25 2.96 -11.70
CA GLU A 105 -19.89 2.03 -10.62
C GLU A 105 -18.41 2.14 -10.27
N VAL A 106 -17.53 2.20 -11.27
CA VAL A 106 -16.08 2.40 -11.04
C VAL A 106 -15.83 3.67 -10.23
N ASN A 107 -16.45 4.79 -10.61
CA ASN A 107 -16.29 6.06 -9.92
C ASN A 107 -16.82 6.02 -8.47
N GLU A 108 -18.03 5.49 -8.27
CA GLU A 108 -18.65 5.36 -6.94
C GLU A 108 -17.82 4.45 -6.03
N CYS A 109 -17.32 3.34 -6.57
CA CYS A 109 -16.48 2.41 -5.83
C CYS A 109 -15.12 3.03 -5.44
N TYR A 110 -14.44 3.77 -6.33
CA TYR A 110 -13.21 4.46 -5.95
C TYR A 110 -13.43 5.50 -4.86
N LYS A 111 -14.51 6.28 -4.96
CA LYS A 111 -14.85 7.23 -3.89
C LYS A 111 -14.99 6.55 -2.53
N HIS A 112 -15.78 5.48 -2.47
CA HIS A 112 -15.99 4.75 -1.23
C HIS A 112 -14.69 4.04 -0.75
N LEU A 113 -13.87 3.52 -1.66
CA LEU A 113 -12.58 2.93 -1.32
C LEU A 113 -11.62 3.95 -0.69
N ILE A 114 -11.53 5.17 -1.25
CA ILE A 114 -10.74 6.26 -0.68
C ILE A 114 -11.23 6.61 0.73
N GLU A 115 -12.54 6.86 0.89
CA GLU A 115 -13.15 7.21 2.16
C GLU A 115 -12.93 6.10 3.22
N THR A 116 -13.05 4.85 2.82
CA THR A 116 -12.87 3.70 3.72
C THR A 116 -11.41 3.54 4.16
N LEU A 117 -10.49 3.43 3.20
CA LEU A 117 -9.08 3.14 3.49
C LEU A 117 -8.41 4.23 4.34
N THR A 118 -8.78 5.50 4.12
CA THR A 118 -8.18 6.63 4.86
C THR A 118 -8.65 6.77 6.30
N GLN A 119 -9.74 6.10 6.70
CA GLN A 119 -10.35 6.21 8.03
C GLN A 119 -10.33 4.91 8.83
N LEU A 120 -9.79 3.83 8.25
CA LEU A 120 -9.97 2.48 8.75
C LEU A 120 -9.26 2.20 10.07
N ASP A 121 -8.03 2.67 10.23
CA ASP A 121 -7.19 2.41 11.41
C ASP A 121 -6.54 3.71 11.91
N PRO A 122 -6.86 4.19 13.12
CA PRO A 122 -6.31 5.45 13.64
C PRO A 122 -4.80 5.40 13.96
N LYS A 123 -4.20 4.21 13.99
CA LYS A 123 -2.76 4.00 14.20
C LYS A 123 -1.98 3.87 12.90
N VAL A 124 -2.70 3.86 11.77
CA VAL A 124 -2.13 3.81 10.42
C VAL A 124 -2.47 5.12 9.72
N GLN A 125 -1.46 5.86 9.35
CA GLN A 125 -1.64 7.05 8.53
C GLN A 125 -1.60 6.62 7.07
N PHE A 126 -2.78 6.56 6.46
CA PHE A 126 -2.95 6.27 5.05
C PHE A 126 -3.60 7.48 4.38
N GLN A 127 -2.95 8.03 3.39
CA GLN A 127 -3.41 9.22 2.66
C GLN A 127 -3.37 8.95 1.17
N ILE A 128 -4.43 9.38 0.49
CA ILE A 128 -4.54 9.36 -0.96
C ILE A 128 -4.90 10.78 -1.38
N ALA A 129 -4.12 11.35 -2.28
CA ALA A 129 -4.39 12.65 -2.84
C ALA A 129 -4.32 12.59 -4.37
N ASN A 130 -5.28 13.20 -5.02
CA ASN A 130 -5.38 13.26 -6.47
C ASN A 130 -5.30 14.69 -6.96
N SER A 131 -4.64 14.93 -8.09
CA SER A 131 -4.61 16.24 -8.72
C SER A 131 -4.61 16.16 -10.24
N ILE A 132 -5.15 17.22 -10.83
CA ILE A 132 -5.14 17.46 -12.26
C ILE A 132 -4.57 18.87 -12.49
N TRP A 133 -3.43 18.91 -13.17
CA TRP A 133 -2.76 20.15 -13.56
C TRP A 133 -2.87 20.27 -15.06
N TYR A 134 -3.53 21.30 -15.55
CA TYR A 134 -3.70 21.51 -16.99
C TYR A 134 -3.06 22.82 -17.45
N ARG A 135 -2.56 22.80 -18.68
CA ARG A 135 -1.92 23.97 -19.31
C ARG A 135 -2.93 25.11 -19.50
N LEU A 136 -2.59 26.32 -19.10
CA LEU A 136 -3.38 27.49 -19.40
C LEU A 136 -3.56 27.67 -20.93
N GLY A 137 -4.81 27.92 -21.35
CA GLY A 137 -5.21 27.96 -22.77
C GLY A 137 -5.79 26.62 -23.28
N PHE A 138 -5.59 25.51 -22.54
CA PHE A 138 -6.32 24.27 -22.71
C PHE A 138 -7.47 24.23 -21.69
N THR A 139 -8.69 24.02 -22.14
CA THR A 139 -9.87 24.02 -21.25
C THR A 139 -10.47 22.62 -21.24
N PRO A 140 -10.23 21.82 -20.19
CA PRO A 140 -10.86 20.51 -20.06
C PRO A 140 -12.37 20.60 -19.97
N GLU A 141 -13.07 19.56 -20.39
CA GLU A 141 -14.54 19.48 -20.30
C GLU A 141 -15.00 19.56 -18.83
N GLN A 142 -16.00 20.39 -18.57
CA GLN A 142 -16.50 20.61 -17.21
C GLN A 142 -17.01 19.33 -16.55
N GLU A 143 -17.59 18.43 -17.33
CA GLU A 143 -18.08 17.14 -16.82
C GLU A 143 -16.90 16.23 -16.40
N PHE A 144 -15.79 16.23 -17.16
CA PHE A 144 -14.58 15.49 -16.78
C PHE A 144 -14.03 16.01 -15.45
N ILE A 145 -13.87 17.33 -15.31
CA ILE A 145 -13.42 17.94 -14.06
C ILE A 145 -14.36 17.58 -12.90
N ARG A 146 -15.67 17.70 -13.11
CA ARG A 146 -16.70 17.39 -12.11
C ARG A 146 -16.61 15.93 -11.62
N LEU A 147 -16.41 14.99 -12.54
CA LEU A 147 -16.27 13.57 -12.20
C LEU A 147 -15.00 13.31 -11.38
N CYS A 148 -13.86 13.86 -11.78
CA CYS A 148 -12.59 13.70 -11.06
C CYS A 148 -12.65 14.32 -9.66
N SER A 149 -13.19 15.55 -9.51
CA SER A 149 -13.33 16.17 -8.20
C SER A 149 -14.34 15.45 -7.32
N LYS A 150 -15.48 15.00 -7.88
CA LYS A 150 -16.53 14.35 -7.09
C LYS A 150 -16.16 12.95 -6.57
N TYR A 151 -15.48 12.15 -7.39
CA TYR A 151 -15.28 10.73 -7.11
C TYR A 151 -13.85 10.38 -6.70
N PHE A 152 -12.88 11.21 -7.03
CA PHE A 152 -11.48 11.00 -6.69
C PHE A 152 -10.92 12.08 -5.76
N ASP A 153 -11.77 13.04 -5.34
CA ASP A 153 -11.37 14.20 -4.53
C ASP A 153 -10.17 14.96 -5.15
N ALA A 154 -10.15 15.02 -6.49
CA ALA A 154 -9.03 15.58 -7.21
C ALA A 154 -9.00 17.10 -7.14
N GLN A 155 -7.86 17.66 -6.73
CA GLN A 155 -7.54 19.08 -6.92
C GLN A 155 -7.35 19.36 -8.42
N VAL A 156 -8.01 20.37 -8.96
CA VAL A 156 -7.93 20.69 -10.40
C VAL A 156 -7.46 22.12 -10.56
N GLU A 157 -6.32 22.33 -11.23
CA GLU A 157 -5.72 23.65 -11.37
C GLU A 157 -5.06 23.83 -12.74
N GLY A 158 -5.22 25.05 -13.31
CA GLY A 158 -4.56 25.46 -14.54
C GLY A 158 -3.23 26.18 -14.26
N LEU A 159 -2.14 25.70 -14.88
CA LEU A 159 -0.81 26.31 -14.77
C LEU A 159 -0.26 26.73 -16.13
N ASN A 160 0.53 27.81 -16.11
CA ASN A 160 1.36 28.16 -17.26
C ASN A 160 2.58 27.21 -17.30
N PHE A 161 2.52 26.14 -18.08
CA PHE A 161 3.60 25.17 -18.19
C PHE A 161 4.91 25.73 -18.82
N ALA A 162 4.85 26.92 -19.43
CA ALA A 162 6.05 27.62 -19.88
C ALA A 162 6.74 28.42 -18.76
N ASP A 163 6.09 28.56 -17.59
CA ASP A 163 6.73 29.17 -16.43
C ASP A 163 7.73 28.18 -15.81
N PRO A 164 9.01 28.56 -15.61
CA PRO A 164 10.02 27.72 -14.94
C PRO A 164 9.62 27.25 -13.52
N ASN A 165 8.66 27.94 -12.87
CA ASN A 165 8.16 27.55 -11.56
C ASN A 165 7.02 26.52 -11.60
N ALA A 166 6.45 26.22 -12.75
CA ALA A 166 5.34 25.26 -12.85
C ALA A 166 5.70 23.86 -12.32
N PRO A 167 6.89 23.27 -12.63
CA PRO A 167 7.30 22.02 -12.02
C PRO A 167 7.39 22.07 -10.50
N HIS A 168 7.93 23.18 -9.95
CA HIS A 168 8.03 23.37 -8.50
C HIS A 168 6.67 23.40 -7.82
N THR A 169 5.64 24.01 -8.43
CA THR A 169 4.29 24.02 -7.90
C THR A 169 3.71 22.61 -7.82
N ILE A 170 3.86 21.81 -8.86
CA ILE A 170 3.37 20.44 -8.92
C ILE A 170 4.14 19.55 -7.91
N ASN A 171 5.47 19.67 -7.91
CA ASN A 171 6.33 18.88 -7.02
C ASN A 171 6.10 19.24 -5.54
N ALA A 172 5.89 20.52 -5.21
CA ALA A 172 5.55 20.95 -3.85
C ALA A 172 4.21 20.35 -3.37
N TRP A 173 3.21 20.25 -4.26
CA TRP A 173 1.96 19.59 -3.94
C TRP A 173 2.17 18.07 -3.64
N VAL A 174 3.01 17.40 -4.41
CA VAL A 174 3.33 15.97 -4.17
C VAL A 174 4.12 15.81 -2.87
N ASP A 175 5.11 16.66 -2.61
CA ASP A 175 5.90 16.65 -1.38
C ASP A 175 5.01 16.81 -0.14
N GLU A 176 4.09 17.77 -0.16
CA GLU A 176 3.12 18.00 0.92
C GLU A 176 2.21 16.79 1.13
N ASN A 177 1.64 16.23 0.06
CA ASN A 177 0.70 15.10 0.12
C ASN A 177 1.37 13.74 0.37
N THR A 178 2.70 13.68 0.39
CA THR A 178 3.50 12.51 0.76
C THR A 178 4.35 12.72 2.01
N ASN A 179 4.02 13.74 2.81
CA ASN A 179 4.75 14.09 4.04
C ASN A 179 6.29 14.21 3.83
N GLY A 180 6.71 14.83 2.73
CA GLY A 180 8.12 15.04 2.42
C GLY A 180 8.87 13.83 1.87
N LYS A 181 8.17 12.75 1.49
CA LYS A 181 8.80 11.49 1.05
C LYS A 181 9.02 11.42 -0.45
N ILE A 182 8.15 12.04 -1.22
CA ILE A 182 8.29 12.16 -2.67
C ILE A 182 8.41 13.63 -3.01
N LYS A 183 9.64 14.08 -3.31
CA LYS A 183 9.92 15.50 -3.55
C LYS A 183 9.68 15.91 -4.99
N GLU A 184 9.77 14.97 -5.92
CA GLU A 184 9.71 15.25 -7.35
C GLU A 184 8.97 14.14 -8.07
N ILE A 185 8.03 14.51 -8.94
CA ILE A 185 7.35 13.62 -9.88
C ILE A 185 7.36 14.19 -11.30
N VAL A 186 7.47 15.51 -11.42
CA VAL A 186 7.59 16.23 -12.69
C VAL A 186 9.02 16.76 -12.80
N ASP A 187 9.63 16.59 -13.97
CA ASP A 187 10.99 17.07 -14.25
C ASP A 187 11.04 18.61 -14.23
N ASP A 188 12.24 19.17 -14.04
CA ASP A 188 12.47 20.62 -13.94
C ASP A 188 11.97 21.42 -15.16
N ALA A 189 11.84 20.78 -16.32
CA ALA A 189 11.28 21.38 -17.51
C ALA A 189 10.12 20.56 -18.05
N ILE A 190 8.94 21.17 -18.15
CA ILE A 190 7.76 20.53 -18.72
C ILE A 190 7.86 20.57 -20.25
N ASP A 191 7.76 19.40 -20.90
CA ASP A 191 7.73 19.31 -22.36
C ASP A 191 6.56 20.14 -22.91
N PRO A 192 6.80 21.01 -23.91
CA PRO A 192 5.77 21.82 -24.52
C PRO A 192 4.59 21.05 -25.14
N SER A 193 4.73 19.75 -25.41
CA SER A 193 3.62 18.91 -25.91
C SER A 193 2.65 18.48 -24.81
N ILE A 194 3.09 18.46 -23.53
CA ILE A 194 2.26 18.05 -22.41
C ILE A 194 1.16 19.10 -22.17
N ILE A 195 -0.07 18.66 -22.09
CA ILE A 195 -1.24 19.52 -21.86
C ILE A 195 -1.85 19.32 -20.48
N MET A 196 -1.60 18.18 -19.83
CA MET A 196 -2.19 17.84 -18.55
C MET A 196 -1.37 16.78 -17.82
N PHE A 197 -1.29 16.93 -16.50
CA PHE A 197 -0.85 15.89 -15.58
C PHE A 197 -2.04 15.42 -14.73
N LEU A 198 -2.20 14.11 -14.62
CA LEU A 198 -3.09 13.47 -13.64
C LEU A 198 -2.19 12.72 -12.67
N ILE A 199 -2.20 13.15 -11.42
CA ILE A 199 -1.29 12.67 -10.40
C ILE A 199 -2.11 12.05 -9.26
N ASN A 200 -1.72 10.85 -8.84
CA ASN A 200 -2.12 10.29 -7.57
C ASN A 200 -0.87 10.21 -6.68
N ALA A 201 -0.95 10.79 -5.50
CA ALA A 201 0.05 10.70 -4.45
C ALA A 201 -0.50 9.83 -3.33
N ILE A 202 0.25 8.81 -2.94
CA ILE A 202 -0.15 7.88 -1.90
C ILE A 202 0.93 7.80 -0.82
N TYR A 203 0.50 7.89 0.43
CA TYR A 203 1.35 7.81 1.60
C TYR A 203 0.82 6.78 2.58
N PHE A 204 1.72 5.93 3.08
CA PHE A 204 1.41 4.93 4.09
C PHE A 204 2.46 4.97 5.20
N LYS A 205 1.99 5.11 6.43
CA LYS A 205 2.79 4.98 7.63
C LYS A 205 2.03 4.11 8.63
N GLY A 206 2.52 2.90 8.85
CA GLY A 206 1.93 1.93 9.76
C GLY A 206 2.91 1.57 10.87
N ILE A 207 2.48 1.70 12.12
CA ILE A 207 3.22 1.16 13.28
C ILE A 207 2.89 -0.34 13.36
N TRP A 208 3.91 -1.20 13.58
CA TRP A 208 3.63 -2.62 13.80
C TRP A 208 2.70 -2.82 15.00
N THR A 209 1.71 -3.71 14.89
CA THR A 209 0.92 -4.14 16.06
C THR A 209 1.83 -4.70 17.16
N TYR A 210 2.87 -5.41 16.75
CA TYR A 210 3.93 -5.91 17.62
C TYR A 210 5.26 -5.35 17.12
N GLN A 211 5.79 -4.33 17.81
CA GLN A 211 7.03 -3.66 17.43
C GLN A 211 8.25 -4.55 17.68
N PHE A 212 9.29 -4.38 16.88
CA PHE A 212 10.60 -5.01 17.13
C PHE A 212 11.37 -4.24 18.20
N ASP A 213 12.12 -4.93 19.05
CA ASP A 213 13.04 -4.27 19.98
C ASP A 213 14.33 -3.89 19.23
N PRO A 214 14.69 -2.60 19.14
CA PRO A 214 15.92 -2.17 18.48
C PRO A 214 17.19 -2.80 19.05
N LYS A 215 17.16 -3.26 20.31
CA LYS A 215 18.30 -3.94 20.95
C LYS A 215 18.53 -5.34 20.42
N LEU A 216 17.51 -5.93 19.76
CA LEU A 216 17.59 -7.25 19.14
C LEU A 216 17.92 -7.17 17.65
N THR A 217 18.06 -5.95 17.11
CA THR A 217 18.52 -5.73 15.74
C THR A 217 20.02 -6.00 15.66
N GLU A 218 20.42 -6.96 14.85
CA GLU A 218 21.80 -7.40 14.69
C GLU A 218 22.29 -7.34 13.24
N ASP A 219 23.57 -7.39 13.03
CA ASP A 219 24.15 -7.56 11.70
C ASP A 219 23.93 -9.02 11.24
N GLY A 220 23.38 -9.19 10.06
CA GLY A 220 23.12 -10.49 9.47
C GLY A 220 23.50 -10.54 8.00
N TRP A 221 23.59 -11.75 7.48
CA TRP A 221 23.92 -12.00 6.09
C TRP A 221 22.66 -12.01 5.23
N PHE A 222 22.74 -11.35 4.10
CA PHE A 222 21.74 -11.39 3.04
C PHE A 222 22.41 -11.89 1.76
N TYR A 223 21.90 -12.96 1.19
CA TYR A 223 22.41 -13.58 -0.04
C TYR A 223 21.79 -12.89 -1.25
N LEU A 224 22.63 -12.30 -2.10
CA LEU A 224 22.19 -11.61 -3.31
C LEU A 224 21.93 -12.60 -4.46
N PRO A 225 21.29 -12.16 -5.57
CA PRO A 225 21.00 -13.05 -6.70
C PRO A 225 22.23 -13.68 -7.37
N ASP A 226 23.40 -13.06 -7.24
CA ASP A 226 24.69 -13.53 -7.76
C ASP A 226 25.48 -14.40 -6.76
N ASP A 227 24.82 -14.88 -5.70
CA ASP A 227 25.39 -15.65 -4.59
C ASP A 227 26.41 -14.88 -3.71
N SER A 228 26.61 -13.60 -3.97
CA SER A 228 27.40 -12.76 -3.08
C SER A 228 26.63 -12.45 -1.78
N ILE A 229 27.35 -12.03 -0.74
CA ILE A 229 26.78 -11.76 0.58
C ILE A 229 26.90 -10.29 0.90
N LYS A 230 25.76 -9.70 1.31
CA LYS A 230 25.69 -8.36 1.88
C LYS A 230 25.39 -8.46 3.38
N ILE A 231 26.08 -7.67 4.20
CA ILE A 231 25.70 -7.48 5.60
C ILE A 231 24.58 -6.45 5.66
N CYS A 232 23.49 -6.77 6.35
CA CYS A 232 22.37 -5.88 6.59
C CYS A 232 21.92 -5.95 8.05
N LYS A 233 21.14 -4.97 8.51
CA LYS A 233 20.52 -4.97 9.83
C LYS A 233 19.27 -5.85 9.79
N LEU A 234 19.26 -6.94 10.55
CA LEU A 234 18.11 -7.82 10.75
C LEU A 234 17.42 -7.49 12.06
N MET A 235 16.18 -7.06 11.98
CA MET A 235 15.28 -6.89 13.13
C MET A 235 14.80 -8.27 13.57
N ALA A 236 14.79 -8.55 14.87
CA ALA A 236 14.38 -9.82 15.42
C ALA A 236 13.18 -9.69 16.36
N GLN A 237 12.25 -10.63 16.28
CA GLN A 237 11.08 -10.69 17.17
C GLN A 237 10.59 -12.13 17.27
N ARG A 238 10.10 -12.51 18.46
CA ARG A 238 9.44 -13.80 18.71
C ARG A 238 7.98 -13.60 19.05
N ASN A 239 7.07 -14.20 18.27
CA ASN A 239 5.63 -14.12 18.49
C ASN A 239 4.89 -15.28 17.82
N LEU A 240 3.55 -15.29 17.96
CA LEU A 240 2.65 -16.07 17.13
C LEU A 240 2.33 -15.26 15.88
N TYR A 241 2.45 -15.86 14.72
CA TYR A 241 2.19 -15.21 13.45
C TYR A 241 1.19 -15.98 12.61
N ARG A 242 0.37 -15.26 11.84
CA ARG A 242 -0.31 -15.88 10.71
C ARG A 242 0.73 -16.19 9.65
N CYS A 243 0.74 -17.42 9.18
CA CYS A 243 1.71 -17.92 8.23
C CYS A 243 1.09 -18.88 7.22
N PHE A 244 1.74 -19.00 6.09
CA PHE A 244 1.42 -19.94 5.02
C PHE A 244 2.71 -20.51 4.44
N SER A 245 2.70 -21.77 4.03
CA SER A 245 3.83 -22.39 3.34
C SER A 245 3.37 -23.40 2.32
N ASN A 246 4.15 -23.54 1.27
CA ASN A 246 4.02 -24.59 0.26
C ASN A 246 5.41 -25.01 -0.25
N ALA A 247 5.49 -25.78 -1.35
CA ALA A 247 6.75 -26.22 -1.92
C ALA A 247 7.62 -25.12 -2.55
N ASP A 248 7.09 -23.92 -2.75
CA ASP A 248 7.76 -22.82 -3.45
C ASP A 248 8.24 -21.72 -2.51
N PHE A 249 7.50 -21.47 -1.42
CA PHE A 249 7.79 -20.36 -0.50
C PHE A 249 7.17 -20.58 0.88
N ARG A 250 7.69 -19.83 1.85
CA ARG A 250 7.07 -19.58 3.14
C ARG A 250 6.63 -18.11 3.21
N ALA A 251 5.54 -17.84 3.91
CA ALA A 251 5.05 -16.47 4.08
C ALA A 251 4.61 -16.20 5.52
N VAL A 252 4.80 -14.97 5.97
CA VAL A 252 4.38 -14.45 7.27
C VAL A 252 3.62 -13.15 7.10
N ASP A 253 2.61 -12.96 7.95
CA ASP A 253 1.77 -11.77 7.98
C ASP A 253 2.11 -10.92 9.22
N LEU A 254 2.46 -9.66 9.00
CA LEU A 254 2.86 -8.70 10.02
C LEU A 254 1.80 -7.60 10.09
N PRO A 255 0.92 -7.60 11.11
CA PRO A 255 -0.13 -6.63 11.21
C PRO A 255 0.40 -5.25 11.62
N TYR A 256 -0.24 -4.20 11.09
CA TYR A 256 -0.08 -2.81 11.50
C TYR A 256 -1.23 -2.36 12.40
N GLY A 257 -0.95 -1.40 13.27
CA GLY A 257 -1.95 -0.69 14.08
C GLY A 257 -2.84 -1.62 14.90
N ASP A 258 -4.12 -1.54 14.64
CA ASP A 258 -5.15 -2.39 15.26
C ASP A 258 -5.45 -3.66 14.43
N GLY A 259 -4.70 -3.91 13.37
CA GLY A 259 -4.75 -5.15 12.56
C GLY A 259 -5.59 -5.05 11.29
N GLU A 260 -6.02 -3.86 10.88
CA GLU A 260 -6.76 -3.69 9.63
C GLU A 260 -5.87 -3.77 8.38
N PHE A 261 -4.58 -3.46 8.54
CA PHE A 261 -3.57 -3.55 7.49
C PHE A 261 -2.47 -4.53 7.91
N SER A 262 -1.85 -5.15 6.92
CA SER A 262 -0.69 -6.04 7.13
C SER A 262 0.35 -5.89 6.04
N MET A 263 1.62 -6.13 6.41
CA MET A 263 2.66 -6.51 5.46
C MET A 263 2.76 -8.04 5.43
N THR A 264 2.55 -8.62 4.28
CA THR A 264 2.78 -10.05 4.04
C THR A 264 4.12 -10.21 3.33
N ILE A 265 5.04 -10.98 3.90
CA ILE A 265 6.35 -11.29 3.31
C ILE A 265 6.28 -12.69 2.72
N PHE A 266 6.61 -12.82 1.45
CA PHE A 266 6.72 -14.08 0.71
C PHE A 266 8.21 -14.37 0.46
N LEU A 267 8.75 -15.36 1.16
CA LEU A 267 10.15 -15.75 1.06
C LEU A 267 10.26 -17.05 0.25
N PRO A 268 10.87 -17.05 -0.94
CA PRO A 268 11.08 -18.27 -1.72
C PRO A 268 11.82 -19.33 -0.91
N GLU A 269 11.59 -20.62 -1.13
CA GLU A 269 12.43 -21.67 -0.57
C GLU A 269 13.88 -21.55 -1.08
N SER A 270 14.85 -22.08 -0.35
CA SER A 270 16.29 -21.82 -0.58
C SER A 270 16.77 -22.20 -1.98
N GLU A 271 16.14 -23.17 -2.62
CA GLU A 271 16.46 -23.62 -3.99
C GLU A 271 15.64 -22.90 -5.07
N LYS A 272 14.81 -21.93 -4.69
CA LYS A 272 13.93 -21.16 -5.59
C LYS A 272 14.38 -19.71 -5.64
N ASN A 273 14.22 -19.08 -6.80
CA ASN A 273 14.47 -17.65 -6.92
C ASN A 273 13.16 -16.82 -6.81
N VAL A 274 13.32 -15.55 -6.52
CA VAL A 274 12.21 -14.63 -6.33
C VAL A 274 11.40 -14.43 -7.62
N ASP A 275 12.03 -14.45 -8.79
CA ASP A 275 11.35 -14.25 -10.08
C ASP A 275 10.46 -15.45 -10.43
N SER A 276 10.87 -16.68 -10.07
CA SER A 276 10.03 -17.87 -10.22
C SER A 276 8.79 -17.83 -9.33
N LEU A 277 8.91 -17.23 -8.14
CA LEU A 277 7.78 -16.95 -7.26
C LEU A 277 6.87 -15.87 -7.88
N ILE A 278 7.43 -14.75 -8.35
CA ILE A 278 6.68 -13.65 -8.95
C ILE A 278 5.89 -14.11 -10.19
N ALA A 279 6.43 -15.00 -10.99
CA ALA A 279 5.74 -15.55 -12.14
C ALA A 279 4.40 -16.21 -11.76
N LYS A 280 4.28 -16.74 -10.54
CA LYS A 280 3.06 -17.38 -9.99
C LYS A 280 2.08 -16.39 -9.34
N PHE A 281 2.45 -15.11 -9.17
CA PHE A 281 1.54 -14.09 -8.63
C PHE A 281 0.47 -13.75 -9.68
N ASP A 282 -0.70 -14.29 -9.53
CA ASP A 282 -1.94 -13.87 -10.17
C ASP A 282 -3.06 -13.75 -9.14
N SER A 283 -4.20 -13.23 -9.54
CA SER A 283 -5.31 -12.96 -8.63
C SER A 283 -5.79 -14.21 -7.88
N ASP A 284 -5.90 -15.33 -8.59
CA ASP A 284 -6.42 -16.57 -8.02
C ASP A 284 -5.42 -17.19 -7.03
N SER A 285 -4.15 -17.26 -7.43
CA SER A 285 -3.05 -17.75 -6.58
C SER A 285 -2.89 -16.87 -5.33
N PHE A 286 -2.91 -15.55 -5.49
CA PHE A 286 -2.79 -14.62 -4.37
C PHE A 286 -3.96 -14.78 -3.39
N SER A 287 -5.19 -14.80 -3.87
CA SER A 287 -6.38 -15.01 -3.03
C SER A 287 -6.36 -16.36 -2.33
N TYR A 288 -5.95 -17.42 -3.03
CA TYR A 288 -5.76 -18.75 -2.44
C TYR A 288 -4.73 -18.74 -1.31
N TRP A 289 -3.56 -18.13 -1.53
CA TRP A 289 -2.52 -18.05 -0.51
C TRP A 289 -3.00 -17.28 0.71
N ILE A 290 -3.54 -16.07 0.53
CA ILE A 290 -4.04 -15.25 1.65
C ILE A 290 -5.13 -15.94 2.46
N SER A 291 -6.06 -16.64 1.79
CA SER A 291 -7.11 -17.39 2.48
C SER A 291 -6.58 -18.61 3.27
N GLY A 292 -5.41 -19.13 2.85
CA GLY A 292 -4.75 -20.26 3.50
C GLY A 292 -3.92 -19.90 4.73
N PHE A 293 -3.74 -18.61 5.06
CA PHE A 293 -2.98 -18.20 6.24
C PHE A 293 -3.67 -18.62 7.54
N THR A 294 -2.94 -19.33 8.38
CA THR A 294 -3.37 -19.75 9.71
C THR A 294 -2.43 -19.23 10.79
N MET A 295 -2.94 -19.02 12.00
CA MET A 295 -2.09 -18.69 13.14
C MET A 295 -1.17 -19.89 13.45
N SER A 296 0.11 -19.62 13.70
CA SER A 296 1.04 -20.64 14.14
C SER A 296 0.64 -21.23 15.50
N ASN A 297 0.89 -22.53 15.71
CA ASN A 297 0.58 -23.18 16.99
C ASN A 297 1.52 -22.71 18.09
N ASP A 298 2.79 -22.47 17.73
CA ASP A 298 3.85 -22.04 18.64
C ASP A 298 4.48 -20.73 18.17
N SER A 299 5.02 -19.98 19.13
CA SER A 299 5.82 -18.79 18.81
C SER A 299 7.15 -19.17 18.18
N PHE A 300 7.57 -18.46 17.14
CA PHE A 300 8.86 -18.64 16.48
C PHE A 300 9.54 -17.30 16.23
N ASP A 301 10.84 -17.36 15.97
CA ASP A 301 11.63 -16.16 15.72
C ASP A 301 11.53 -15.77 14.25
N ILE A 302 11.29 -14.48 14.01
CA ILE A 302 11.39 -13.89 12.68
C ILE A 302 12.57 -12.92 12.63
N TYR A 303 13.27 -12.88 11.50
CA TYR A 303 14.37 -11.97 11.22
C TYR A 303 14.11 -11.29 9.90
N ILE A 304 13.92 -9.95 9.93
CA ILE A 304 13.54 -9.17 8.76
C ILE A 304 14.56 -8.07 8.55
N PRO A 305 15.12 -7.89 7.34
CA PRO A 305 16.04 -6.81 7.08
C PRO A 305 15.34 -5.44 7.21
N LYS A 306 16.04 -4.48 7.81
CA LYS A 306 15.68 -3.07 7.64
C LYS A 306 16.00 -2.67 6.22
N PHE A 307 15.10 -1.91 5.62
CA PHE A 307 15.35 -1.36 4.30
C PHE A 307 14.58 -0.06 4.07
N LYS A 308 15.15 0.75 3.17
CA LYS A 308 14.54 1.97 2.67
C LYS A 308 14.64 1.95 1.14
N LEU A 309 13.56 2.30 0.48
CA LEU A 309 13.51 2.31 -0.97
C LEU A 309 12.68 3.50 -1.45
N GLU A 310 13.29 4.36 -2.24
CA GLU A 310 12.60 5.29 -3.13
C GLU A 310 12.63 4.68 -4.52
N TYR A 311 11.47 4.50 -5.12
CA TYR A 311 11.34 3.87 -6.42
C TYR A 311 10.51 4.74 -7.35
N GLY A 312 10.97 4.91 -8.57
CA GLY A 312 10.27 5.67 -9.59
C GLY A 312 10.51 5.13 -10.99
N LEU A 313 9.45 5.16 -11.81
CA LEU A 313 9.54 4.66 -13.16
C LEU A 313 8.43 5.27 -14.03
N THR A 314 8.72 5.38 -15.34
CA THR A 314 7.73 5.71 -16.37
C THR A 314 7.05 4.43 -16.84
N LEU A 315 5.73 4.38 -16.71
CA LEU A 315 4.92 3.17 -16.95
C LEU A 315 4.48 2.97 -18.41
N ASN A 316 4.85 3.87 -19.33
CA ASN A 316 4.31 3.88 -20.69
C ASN A 316 4.42 2.54 -21.40
N GLU A 317 5.62 1.95 -21.47
CA GLU A 317 5.85 0.70 -22.20
C GLU A 317 5.15 -0.49 -21.53
N VAL A 318 5.18 -0.52 -20.19
CA VAL A 318 4.46 -1.53 -19.40
C VAL A 318 2.95 -1.46 -19.63
N LEU A 319 2.36 -0.28 -19.63
CA LEU A 319 0.92 -0.09 -19.87
C LEU A 319 0.52 -0.41 -21.32
N LYS A 320 1.39 -0.09 -22.29
CA LYS A 320 1.21 -0.51 -23.69
C LYS A 320 1.21 -2.03 -23.81
N ALA A 321 2.14 -2.72 -23.15
CA ALA A 321 2.22 -4.18 -23.11
C ALA A 321 0.98 -4.82 -22.46
N LEU A 322 0.38 -4.14 -21.47
CA LEU A 322 -0.88 -4.56 -20.84
C LEU A 322 -2.13 -4.28 -21.69
N GLY A 323 -1.99 -3.69 -22.88
CA GLY A 323 -3.07 -3.49 -23.84
C GLY A 323 -3.57 -2.06 -24.00
N MET A 324 -2.91 -1.07 -23.36
CA MET A 324 -3.29 0.34 -23.46
C MET A 324 -2.61 1.10 -24.61
N ALA A 325 -1.95 0.44 -25.56
CA ALA A 325 -1.16 1.10 -26.61
C ALA A 325 -1.95 2.20 -27.36
N MET A 326 -3.24 2.00 -27.58
CA MET A 326 -4.11 2.98 -28.24
C MET A 326 -4.20 4.30 -27.49
N ALA A 327 -4.21 4.27 -26.16
CA ALA A 327 -4.31 5.49 -25.34
C ALA A 327 -3.05 6.38 -25.43
N PHE A 328 -1.94 5.81 -25.88
CA PHE A 328 -0.65 6.50 -26.06
C PHE A 328 -0.39 6.91 -27.53
N ASP A 329 -1.28 6.54 -28.47
CA ASP A 329 -1.11 6.83 -29.89
C ASP A 329 -1.73 8.20 -30.22
N PRO A 330 -0.94 9.20 -30.69
CA PRO A 330 -1.45 10.55 -30.98
C PRO A 330 -2.48 10.61 -32.09
N PHE A 331 -2.58 9.56 -32.94
CA PHE A 331 -3.50 9.50 -34.09
C PHE A 331 -4.74 8.64 -33.81
N GLN A 332 -4.73 7.78 -32.80
CA GLN A 332 -5.79 6.82 -32.51
C GLN A 332 -6.48 7.08 -31.17
N ALA A 333 -5.80 7.76 -30.23
CA ALA A 333 -6.36 8.06 -28.92
C ALA A 333 -7.59 8.97 -29.03
N ASP A 334 -8.66 8.57 -28.33
CA ASP A 334 -9.89 9.33 -28.23
C ASP A 334 -10.16 9.67 -26.76
N PHE A 335 -9.81 10.91 -26.39
CA PHE A 335 -10.10 11.53 -25.11
C PHE A 335 -11.04 12.72 -25.25
N THR A 336 -12.00 12.62 -26.16
CA THR A 336 -12.95 13.70 -26.45
C THR A 336 -13.88 14.02 -25.28
N LYS A 337 -14.04 13.13 -24.30
CA LYS A 337 -14.71 13.45 -23.02
C LYS A 337 -13.84 14.28 -22.07
N MET A 338 -12.53 14.28 -22.27
CA MET A 338 -11.60 15.15 -21.55
C MET A 338 -11.47 16.51 -22.25
N TYR A 339 -11.46 16.49 -23.59
CA TYR A 339 -11.33 17.69 -24.43
C TYR A 339 -11.96 17.47 -25.80
N GLN A 340 -13.08 18.15 -26.09
CA GLN A 340 -13.83 18.00 -27.36
C GLN A 340 -13.02 18.34 -28.62
N GLY A 341 -11.98 19.16 -28.51
CA GLY A 341 -11.12 19.50 -29.61
C GLY A 341 -10.32 18.33 -30.20
N GLY A 342 -10.29 17.20 -29.51
CA GLY A 342 -9.51 16.01 -29.91
C GLY A 342 -7.99 16.21 -29.89
N GLY A 343 -7.23 15.24 -30.42
CA GLY A 343 -5.78 15.32 -30.48
C GLY A 343 -5.09 15.25 -29.11
N VAL A 344 -5.74 14.62 -28.13
CA VAL A 344 -5.22 14.38 -26.78
C VAL A 344 -4.91 12.89 -26.63
N TRP A 345 -3.74 12.60 -26.11
CA TRP A 345 -3.30 11.23 -25.79
C TRP A 345 -2.49 11.22 -24.50
N ILE A 346 -2.29 10.06 -23.89
CA ILE A 346 -1.39 9.91 -22.74
C ILE A 346 0.05 10.04 -23.22
N SER A 347 0.73 11.11 -22.88
CA SER A 347 2.14 11.31 -23.22
C SER A 347 3.06 10.56 -22.26
N GLU A 348 2.76 10.60 -20.97
CA GLU A 348 3.58 9.97 -19.94
C GLU A 348 2.74 9.61 -18.71
N VAL A 349 3.05 8.43 -18.12
CA VAL A 349 2.54 8.00 -16.82
C VAL A 349 3.74 7.77 -15.91
N LYS A 350 3.99 8.68 -14.99
CA LYS A 350 5.04 8.56 -13.98
C LYS A 350 4.45 7.96 -12.70
N HIS A 351 5.22 7.06 -12.10
CA HIS A 351 4.91 6.48 -10.81
C HIS A 351 6.11 6.60 -9.88
N LYS A 352 5.91 7.13 -8.68
CA LYS A 352 6.91 7.17 -7.62
C LYS A 352 6.33 6.68 -6.31
N THR A 353 7.12 5.93 -5.56
CA THR A 353 6.77 5.37 -4.26
C THR A 353 7.94 5.46 -3.31
N PHE A 354 7.64 5.46 -2.02
CA PHE A 354 8.61 5.43 -0.95
C PHE A 354 8.18 4.42 0.11
N VAL A 355 9.13 3.65 0.62
CA VAL A 355 8.95 2.77 1.77
C VAL A 355 10.19 2.78 2.65
N GLU A 356 9.98 2.79 3.95
CA GLU A 356 11.01 2.58 4.96
C GLU A 356 10.48 1.58 5.98
N VAL A 357 11.18 0.46 6.15
CA VAL A 357 10.83 -0.61 7.09
C VAL A 357 11.88 -0.66 8.19
N ASN A 358 11.43 -0.44 9.42
CA ASN A 358 12.25 -0.41 10.62
C ASN A 358 11.53 -1.09 11.81
N GLU A 359 12.11 -1.03 13.00
CA GLU A 359 11.62 -1.72 14.21
C GLU A 359 10.23 -1.29 14.65
N GLU A 360 9.84 -0.07 14.35
CA GLU A 360 8.57 0.51 14.79
C GLU A 360 7.43 0.23 13.84
N GLY A 361 7.77 0.06 12.56
CA GLY A 361 6.78 -0.13 11.50
C GLY A 361 7.32 0.21 10.13
N THR A 362 6.40 0.61 9.28
CA THR A 362 6.71 1.36 8.10
C THR A 362 6.58 2.82 8.48
N GLU A 363 7.75 3.47 8.65
CA GLU A 363 7.94 4.86 9.01
C GLU A 363 7.43 5.35 10.40
N ALA A 364 8.15 5.09 11.51
CA ALA A 364 7.90 5.70 12.85
C ALA A 364 9.08 5.60 13.84
N ALA A 365 9.02 6.36 14.95
CA ALA A 365 9.98 6.39 16.04
C ALA A 365 9.34 6.38 17.45
N ALA A 366 9.48 5.30 18.24
CA ALA A 366 9.48 5.21 19.73
C ALA A 366 9.50 3.77 20.29
N VAL A 367 10.04 3.56 21.49
CA VAL A 367 10.50 2.25 22.04
C VAL A 367 9.59 1.68 23.13
N THR A 368 9.30 0.37 23.06
CA THR A 368 8.82 -0.42 24.22
C THR A 368 9.46 -1.81 24.24
N SER A 369 9.98 -2.27 25.40
CA SER A 369 10.77 -3.50 25.52
C SER A 369 9.98 -4.68 26.06
N VAL A 370 10.18 -5.88 25.47
CA VAL A 370 9.69 -7.20 25.95
C VAL A 370 10.89 -8.17 26.04
N SER A 371 10.99 -8.94 27.15
CA SER A 371 12.09 -9.87 27.43
C SER A 371 11.87 -11.22 26.76
N MET A 372 12.93 -11.85 26.21
CA MET A 372 12.92 -13.18 25.57
C MET A 372 13.61 -14.26 26.40
N THR A 373 13.12 -15.50 26.27
CA THR A 373 13.71 -16.72 26.86
C THR A 373 14.05 -17.71 25.74
N TYR A 374 15.24 -18.29 25.76
CA TYR A 374 15.71 -19.29 24.79
C TYR A 374 14.94 -20.62 24.92
N GLY A 375 14.41 -21.13 23.83
CA GLY A 375 13.84 -22.46 23.70
C GLY A 375 14.22 -23.09 22.36
N VAL A 376 14.54 -24.40 22.36
CA VAL A 376 15.15 -25.17 21.26
C VAL A 376 14.11 -25.63 20.25
N ASN A 377 14.44 -25.51 18.93
CA ASN A 377 13.81 -26.14 17.77
C ASN A 377 12.44 -25.59 17.30
N HIS A 378 12.46 -24.38 16.72
CA HIS A 378 11.51 -24.04 15.65
C HIS A 378 12.31 -23.46 14.47
N SER A 379 11.91 -23.80 13.25
CA SER A 379 12.53 -23.26 12.03
C SER A 379 12.24 -21.77 11.94
N ASP A 380 13.22 -20.93 12.30
CA ASP A 380 13.15 -19.48 12.21
C ASP A 380 12.68 -19.03 10.82
N PHE A 381 11.91 -17.97 10.77
CA PHE A 381 11.60 -17.28 9.52
C PHE A 381 12.62 -16.17 9.29
N ARG A 382 13.70 -16.49 8.58
CA ARG A 382 14.80 -15.56 8.34
C ARG A 382 14.79 -15.06 6.91
N VAL A 383 14.49 -13.77 6.73
CA VAL A 383 14.46 -13.08 5.44
C VAL A 383 15.88 -12.65 5.09
N ASN A 384 16.64 -13.56 4.53
CA ASN A 384 18.07 -13.40 4.24
C ASN A 384 18.42 -13.60 2.75
N ARG A 385 17.44 -13.50 1.87
CA ARG A 385 17.57 -13.63 0.41
C ARG A 385 16.44 -12.86 -0.27
N PRO A 386 16.47 -12.65 -1.59
CA PRO A 386 15.43 -11.91 -2.31
C PRO A 386 14.01 -12.39 -1.99
N PHE A 387 13.12 -11.43 -1.75
CA PHE A 387 11.76 -11.71 -1.32
C PHE A 387 10.76 -10.73 -1.96
N VAL A 388 9.48 -11.10 -1.90
CA VAL A 388 8.35 -10.22 -2.23
C VAL A 388 7.65 -9.82 -0.94
N PHE A 389 7.18 -8.58 -0.87
CA PHE A 389 6.28 -8.14 0.19
C PHE A 389 5.07 -7.43 -0.40
N VAL A 390 3.96 -7.55 0.29
CA VAL A 390 2.69 -6.90 -0.06
C VAL A 390 2.16 -6.18 1.17
N ILE A 391 1.87 -4.89 1.05
CA ILE A 391 1.10 -4.15 2.05
C ILE A 391 -0.34 -4.11 1.56
N ARG A 392 -1.26 -4.63 2.37
CA ARG A 392 -2.67 -4.78 1.99
C ARG A 392 -3.62 -4.43 3.13
N GLU A 393 -4.85 -4.11 2.78
CA GLU A 393 -5.97 -4.09 3.69
C GLU A 393 -6.50 -5.52 3.87
N ASN A 394 -6.80 -5.91 5.11
CA ASN A 394 -7.00 -7.32 5.48
C ASN A 394 -8.38 -7.88 5.13
N LYS A 395 -9.44 -7.07 5.09
CA LYS A 395 -10.82 -7.53 4.84
C LYS A 395 -11.16 -7.56 3.36
N SER A 396 -10.89 -6.47 2.65
CA SER A 396 -11.08 -6.39 1.21
C SER A 396 -9.98 -7.11 0.43
N GLN A 397 -8.81 -7.27 1.06
CA GLN A 397 -7.57 -7.74 0.43
C GLN A 397 -7.03 -6.79 -0.65
N THR A 398 -7.40 -5.52 -0.58
CA THR A 398 -6.87 -4.50 -1.48
C THR A 398 -5.36 -4.40 -1.34
N ILE A 399 -4.63 -4.61 -2.43
CA ILE A 399 -3.18 -4.44 -2.50
C ILE A 399 -2.87 -2.96 -2.60
N LEU A 400 -2.34 -2.40 -1.51
CA LEU A 400 -1.92 -0.99 -1.46
C LEU A 400 -0.55 -0.82 -2.10
N PHE A 401 0.37 -1.72 -1.75
CA PHE A 401 1.73 -1.76 -2.27
C PHE A 401 2.20 -3.18 -2.49
N ILE A 402 3.07 -3.36 -3.46
CA ILE A 402 3.79 -4.61 -3.69
C ILE A 402 5.24 -4.30 -4.07
N GLY A 403 6.18 -5.06 -3.51
CA GLY A 403 7.58 -4.87 -3.77
C GLY A 403 8.37 -6.17 -3.86
N LYS A 404 9.46 -6.10 -4.61
CA LYS A 404 10.54 -7.10 -4.68
C LYS A 404 11.80 -6.46 -4.10
N ILE A 405 12.40 -7.08 -3.12
CA ILE A 405 13.71 -6.70 -2.58
C ILE A 405 14.72 -7.76 -2.99
N VAL A 406 15.68 -7.36 -3.80
CA VAL A 406 16.84 -8.19 -4.17
C VAL A 406 18.07 -7.82 -3.36
N GLU A 407 18.11 -6.57 -2.87
CA GLU A 407 19.19 -6.04 -2.04
C GLU A 407 18.61 -5.03 -1.04
N PRO A 408 18.61 -5.32 0.28
CA PRO A 408 18.17 -4.36 1.28
C PRO A 408 19.19 -3.22 1.42
N THR A 409 18.72 -1.97 1.33
CA THR A 409 19.50 -0.73 1.48
C THR A 409 18.90 0.13 2.58
N LEU A 410 19.73 0.90 3.30
CA LEU A 410 19.31 1.86 4.34
C LEU A 410 19.51 3.29 3.85
#